data_7f3d728a1a196fbe003300a23ebd24ad
#
_entry.id   7f3d728a1a196fbe003300a23ebd24ad
#
_cell.length_a   1.000
_cell.length_b   1.000
_cell.length_c   1.000
_cell.angle_alpha   90.00
_cell.angle_beta   90.00
_cell.angle_gamma   90.00
#
_symmetry.space_group_name_H-M   'P 1'
#
loop_
_entity.id
_entity.type
_entity.pdbx_description
1 polymer ?
#
loop_
_entity_poly.entity_id
_entity_poly.type
_entity_poly.pdbx_seq_one_letter_code
_entity_poly.pdbx_strand_id
1 'polypeptide(L)'
;MNQALGFRSSIADPGLAGLYDLWLDLCRELGRLPNRQEIDPLDLPAGVLPAMLVLEREASGRFRCRLAGTLLTQMHGYEPTGRYLDEVMPPAAAAFRRRMYERVLQERRAAFCRIRFSVPGREFIASDRLYVPARDEISDRPTVLFSAQSFLSAAEVSGEPDEHGLYELRYDDPMAD
;
A
#
# COMPACT_ATOMS: atom_id res chain seq x y z
N MET A 1 0.85 4.77 22.55
CA MET A 1 -0.01 3.56 22.61
C MET A 1 -1.39 3.75 21.99
N ASN A 2 -1.98 4.94 22.07
CA ASN A 2 -3.39 5.15 21.62
C ASN A 2 -3.56 5.35 20.09
N GLN A 3 -2.56 5.84 19.36
CA GLN A 3 -2.66 6.09 17.91
C GLN A 3 -2.50 4.82 17.06
N ALA A 4 -1.59 3.92 17.43
CA ALA A 4 -1.41 2.66 16.71
C ALA A 4 -2.63 1.74 16.82
N LEU A 5 -3.29 1.72 17.99
CA LEU A 5 -4.55 1.01 18.17
C LEU A 5 -5.68 1.61 17.31
N GLY A 6 -5.72 2.94 17.16
CA GLY A 6 -6.69 3.63 16.32
C GLY A 6 -6.47 3.37 14.83
N PHE A 7 -5.20 3.32 14.38
CA PHE A 7 -4.87 3.01 12.98
C PHE A 7 -5.20 1.55 12.66
N ARG A 8 -4.72 0.59 13.48
CA ARG A 8 -4.99 -0.83 13.28
C ARG A 8 -6.49 -1.16 13.22
N SER A 9 -7.28 -0.52 14.07
CA SER A 9 -8.74 -0.73 14.11
C SER A 9 -9.47 -0.19 12.88
N SER A 10 -8.86 0.71 12.11
CA SER A 10 -9.44 1.19 10.84
C SER A 10 -9.26 0.18 9.68
N ILE A 11 -8.39 -0.81 9.85
CA ILE A 11 -8.13 -1.84 8.84
C ILE A 11 -9.06 -3.03 9.12
N ALA A 12 -10.21 -3.06 8.44
CA ALA A 12 -11.23 -4.09 8.65
C ALA A 12 -10.88 -5.42 7.95
N ASP A 13 -10.24 -5.37 6.79
CA ASP A 13 -9.89 -6.56 6.02
C ASP A 13 -8.81 -7.39 6.73
N PRO A 14 -9.03 -8.71 6.98
CA PRO A 14 -8.07 -9.54 7.70
C PRO A 14 -6.71 -9.71 7.01
N GLY A 15 -6.69 -9.70 5.67
CA GLY A 15 -5.45 -9.80 4.90
C GLY A 15 -4.60 -8.55 5.04
N LEU A 16 -5.21 -7.37 4.90
CA LEU A 16 -4.53 -6.09 5.11
C LEU A 16 -4.07 -5.95 6.57
N ALA A 17 -4.92 -6.33 7.50
CA ALA A 17 -4.63 -6.31 8.92
C ALA A 17 -3.42 -7.19 9.25
N GLY A 18 -3.37 -8.41 8.71
CA GLY A 18 -2.26 -9.33 8.93
C GLY A 18 -0.95 -8.86 8.30
N LEU A 19 -0.98 -8.20 7.13
CA LEU A 19 0.22 -7.56 6.57
C LEU A 19 0.74 -6.45 7.49
N TYR A 20 -0.17 -5.63 8.05
CA TYR A 20 0.22 -4.59 8.99
C TYR A 20 0.82 -5.17 10.27
N ASP A 21 0.17 -6.16 10.86
CA ASP A 21 0.61 -6.80 12.10
C ASP A 21 2.00 -7.44 11.92
N LEU A 22 2.22 -8.19 10.84
CA LEU A 22 3.53 -8.77 10.50
C LEU A 22 4.61 -7.69 10.36
N TRP A 23 4.34 -6.64 9.59
CA TRP A 23 5.29 -5.56 9.38
C TRP A 23 5.62 -4.83 10.70
N LEU A 24 4.62 -4.57 11.54
CA LEU A 24 4.80 -3.91 12.83
C LEU A 24 5.63 -4.75 13.81
N ASP A 25 5.37 -6.06 13.85
CA ASP A 25 6.13 -6.99 14.69
C ASP A 25 7.59 -7.09 14.23
N LEU A 26 7.84 -7.14 12.92
CA LEU A 26 9.20 -7.06 12.38
C LEU A 26 9.89 -5.74 12.73
N CYS A 27 9.20 -4.60 12.64
CA CYS A 27 9.76 -3.31 13.05
C CYS A 27 10.17 -3.30 14.52
N ARG A 28 9.35 -3.88 15.39
CA ARG A 28 9.63 -3.98 16.84
C ARG A 28 10.79 -4.92 17.14
N GLU A 29 10.80 -6.09 16.54
CA GLU A 29 11.84 -7.09 16.73
C GLU A 29 13.20 -6.60 16.26
N LEU A 30 13.24 -5.95 15.09
CA LEU A 30 14.47 -5.47 14.47
C LEU A 30 14.93 -4.10 15.02
N GLY A 31 14.05 -3.34 15.68
CA GLY A 31 14.31 -1.95 16.07
C GLY A 31 14.49 -0.99 14.89
N ARG A 32 14.01 -1.38 13.70
CA ARG A 32 14.14 -0.65 12.44
C ARG A 32 13.12 -1.13 11.42
N LEU A 33 12.97 -0.43 10.30
CA LEU A 33 12.21 -0.97 9.18
C LEU A 33 12.82 -2.29 8.68
N PRO A 34 12.00 -3.29 8.34
CA PRO A 34 12.47 -4.50 7.68
C PRO A 34 13.04 -4.16 6.30
N ASN A 35 13.97 -4.96 5.82
CA ASN A 35 14.32 -4.95 4.42
C ASN A 35 13.36 -5.86 3.61
N ARG A 36 13.47 -5.79 2.29
CA ARG A 36 12.57 -6.53 1.40
C ARG A 36 12.57 -8.05 1.64
N GLN A 37 13.70 -8.66 1.99
CA GLN A 37 13.82 -10.12 2.18
C GLN A 37 13.29 -10.56 3.55
N GLU A 38 13.24 -9.65 4.52
CA GLU A 38 12.75 -9.95 5.87
C GLU A 38 11.21 -10.03 5.94
N ILE A 39 10.51 -9.56 4.91
CA ILE A 39 9.06 -9.75 4.76
C ILE A 39 8.84 -11.02 3.93
N ASP A 40 8.81 -12.17 4.59
CA ASP A 40 8.62 -13.45 3.91
C ASP A 40 7.15 -13.59 3.44
N PRO A 41 6.92 -13.87 2.15
CA PRO A 41 5.58 -14.14 1.64
C PRO A 41 4.87 -15.31 2.33
N LEU A 42 5.62 -16.26 2.92
CA LEU A 42 5.05 -17.41 3.63
C LEU A 42 4.44 -17.04 4.99
N ASP A 43 4.88 -15.92 5.58
CA ASP A 43 4.35 -15.41 6.85
C ASP A 43 3.11 -14.54 6.66
N LEU A 44 2.76 -14.23 5.41
CA LEU A 44 1.60 -13.41 5.09
C LEU A 44 0.29 -14.21 5.20
N PRO A 45 -0.82 -13.55 5.57
CA PRO A 45 -2.12 -14.21 5.59
C PRO A 45 -2.48 -14.86 4.25
N ALA A 46 -3.12 -16.01 4.32
CA ALA A 46 -3.61 -16.69 3.12
C ALA A 46 -4.54 -15.76 2.31
N GLY A 47 -4.35 -15.73 1.01
CA GLY A 47 -5.16 -14.90 0.10
C GLY A 47 -4.68 -13.46 -0.08
N VAL A 48 -3.70 -12.95 0.69
CA VAL A 48 -3.19 -11.60 0.50
C VAL A 48 -2.27 -11.47 -0.71
N LEU A 49 -1.49 -12.51 -1.01
CA LEU A 49 -0.51 -12.50 -2.11
C LEU A 49 -1.10 -12.15 -3.49
N PRO A 50 -2.27 -12.68 -3.91
CA PRO A 50 -2.86 -12.30 -5.18
C PRO A 50 -3.22 -10.81 -5.29
N ALA A 51 -3.42 -10.14 -4.16
CA ALA A 51 -3.78 -8.73 -4.07
C ALA A 51 -2.61 -7.82 -3.68
N MET A 52 -1.38 -8.35 -3.64
CA MET A 52 -0.20 -7.60 -3.27
C MET A 52 0.41 -6.82 -4.43
N LEU A 53 1.05 -5.72 -4.08
CA LEU A 53 1.86 -4.88 -4.96
C LEU A 53 3.16 -4.54 -4.23
N VAL A 54 4.29 -4.73 -4.89
CA VAL A 54 5.58 -4.24 -4.41
C VAL A 54 6.06 -3.14 -5.33
N LEU A 55 6.25 -1.96 -4.77
CA LEU A 55 6.74 -0.78 -5.47
C LEU A 55 8.14 -0.43 -5.00
N GLU A 56 8.97 0.03 -5.89
CA GLU A 56 10.31 0.51 -5.58
C GLU A 56 10.50 1.93 -6.12
N ARG A 57 11.00 2.81 -5.27
CA ARG A 57 11.43 4.14 -5.64
C ARG A 57 12.85 4.09 -6.17
N GLU A 58 13.01 4.30 -7.45
CA GLU A 58 14.32 4.34 -8.10
C GLU A 58 15.06 5.67 -7.85
N ALA A 59 16.35 5.71 -8.20
CA ALA A 59 17.18 6.92 -8.06
C ALA A 59 16.63 8.13 -8.82
N SER A 60 15.89 7.89 -9.90
CA SER A 60 15.15 8.92 -10.65
C SER A 60 14.00 9.57 -9.89
N GLY A 61 13.60 9.02 -8.74
CA GLY A 61 12.42 9.39 -7.98
C GLY A 61 11.11 8.80 -8.53
N ARG A 62 11.17 7.99 -9.59
CA ARG A 62 10.01 7.27 -10.12
C ARG A 62 9.73 6.01 -9.31
N PHE A 63 8.46 5.67 -9.19
CA PHE A 63 8.03 4.41 -8.57
C PHE A 63 7.76 3.36 -9.63
N ARG A 64 8.48 2.25 -9.54
CA ARG A 64 8.34 1.09 -10.42
C ARG A 64 7.65 -0.05 -9.68
N CYS A 65 6.69 -0.68 -10.33
CA CYS A 65 6.10 -1.93 -9.83
C CYS A 65 7.10 -3.07 -10.03
N ARG A 66 7.52 -3.69 -8.93
CA ARG A 66 8.42 -4.85 -8.95
C ARG A 66 7.67 -6.18 -8.96
N LEU A 67 6.49 -6.18 -8.36
CA LEU A 67 5.62 -7.34 -8.31
C LEU A 67 4.17 -6.88 -8.22
N ALA A 68 3.30 -7.51 -8.98
CA ALA A 68 1.85 -7.40 -8.82
C ALA A 68 1.23 -8.80 -8.73
N GLY A 69 0.36 -8.96 -7.75
CA GLY A 69 -0.41 -10.20 -7.59
C GLY A 69 -1.44 -10.37 -8.72
N THR A 70 -1.81 -11.61 -8.98
CA THR A 70 -2.68 -11.97 -10.11
C THR A 70 -4.07 -11.33 -10.05
N LEU A 71 -4.61 -11.11 -8.86
CA LEU A 71 -5.87 -10.40 -8.67
C LEU A 71 -5.78 -8.95 -9.17
N LEU A 72 -4.64 -8.28 -8.93
CA LEU A 72 -4.44 -6.90 -9.39
C LEU A 72 -4.39 -6.82 -10.91
N THR A 73 -3.71 -7.74 -11.58
CA THR A 73 -3.69 -7.85 -13.04
C THR A 73 -5.11 -8.02 -13.60
N GLN A 74 -5.92 -8.89 -13.00
CA GLN A 74 -7.32 -9.10 -13.38
C GLN A 74 -8.18 -7.85 -13.15
N MET A 75 -8.00 -7.19 -12.02
CA MET A 75 -8.79 -6.00 -11.66
C MET A 75 -8.42 -4.78 -12.51
N HIS A 76 -7.15 -4.59 -12.81
CA HIS A 76 -6.68 -3.49 -13.65
C HIS A 76 -6.85 -3.74 -15.16
N GLY A 77 -6.90 -5.01 -15.58
CA GLY A 77 -6.97 -5.39 -16.99
C GLY A 77 -5.62 -5.28 -17.72
N TYR A 78 -4.53 -5.10 -17.02
CA TYR A 78 -3.15 -5.11 -17.56
C TYR A 78 -2.18 -5.61 -16.49
N GLU A 79 -0.98 -6.03 -16.91
CA GLU A 79 0.10 -6.46 -16.01
C GLU A 79 0.89 -5.23 -15.52
N PRO A 80 0.85 -4.90 -14.23
CA PRO A 80 1.57 -3.74 -13.69
C PRO A 80 3.06 -3.97 -13.52
N THR A 81 3.51 -5.23 -13.39
CA THR A 81 4.93 -5.56 -13.10
C THR A 81 5.85 -4.97 -14.15
N GLY A 82 6.89 -4.31 -13.71
CA GLY A 82 7.88 -3.64 -14.55
C GLY A 82 7.51 -2.23 -14.99
N ARG A 83 6.25 -1.81 -14.83
CA ARG A 83 5.77 -0.48 -15.23
C ARG A 83 6.02 0.56 -14.15
N TYR A 84 6.10 1.80 -14.58
CA TYR A 84 6.14 2.94 -13.68
C TYR A 84 4.74 3.47 -13.39
N LEU A 85 4.56 4.05 -12.20
CA LEU A 85 3.30 4.63 -11.76
C LEU A 85 2.74 5.66 -12.74
N ASP A 86 3.60 6.51 -13.29
CA ASP A 86 3.27 7.59 -14.22
C ASP A 86 2.99 7.11 -15.66
N GLU A 87 3.21 5.84 -15.95
CA GLU A 87 2.83 5.21 -17.22
C GLU A 87 1.43 4.59 -17.18
N VAL A 88 0.95 4.28 -15.99
CA VAL A 88 -0.30 3.51 -15.82
C VAL A 88 -1.43 4.32 -15.20
N MET A 89 -1.17 5.57 -14.86
CA MET A 89 -2.16 6.48 -14.24
C MET A 89 -2.18 7.84 -14.93
N PRO A 90 -3.34 8.52 -14.92
CA PRO A 90 -3.41 9.92 -15.33
C PRO A 90 -2.46 10.79 -14.48
N PRO A 91 -1.88 11.87 -15.03
CA PRO A 91 -0.85 12.67 -14.37
C PRO A 91 -1.22 13.17 -12.96
N ALA A 92 -2.46 13.63 -12.77
CA ALA A 92 -2.94 14.12 -11.46
C ALA A 92 -3.00 12.99 -10.42
N ALA A 93 -3.50 11.81 -10.80
CA ALA A 93 -3.57 10.63 -9.94
C ALA A 93 -2.16 10.10 -9.60
N ALA A 94 -1.26 10.07 -10.59
CA ALA A 94 0.13 9.68 -10.39
C ALA A 94 0.86 10.64 -9.44
N ALA A 95 0.66 11.95 -9.59
CA ALA A 95 1.25 12.95 -8.71
C ALA A 95 0.74 12.82 -7.26
N PHE A 96 -0.57 12.61 -7.07
CA PHE A 96 -1.15 12.35 -5.75
C PHE A 96 -0.55 11.09 -5.10
N ARG A 97 -0.53 9.97 -5.84
CA ARG A 97 0.05 8.71 -5.36
C ARG A 97 1.52 8.84 -5.01
N ARG A 98 2.30 9.52 -5.86
CA ARG A 98 3.71 9.76 -5.60
C ARG A 98 3.93 10.51 -4.29
N ARG A 99 3.18 11.59 -4.02
CA ARG A 99 3.29 12.33 -2.75
C ARG A 99 2.98 11.44 -1.54
N MET A 100 1.93 10.63 -1.62
CA MET A 100 1.58 9.68 -0.56
C MET A 100 2.68 8.65 -0.32
N TYR A 101 3.23 8.06 -1.38
CA TYR A 101 4.30 7.06 -1.29
C TYR A 101 5.60 7.66 -0.75
N GLU A 102 5.98 8.85 -1.20
CA GLU A 102 7.13 9.59 -0.66
C GLU A 102 6.97 9.82 0.84
N ARG A 103 5.79 10.22 1.28
CA ARG A 103 5.50 10.43 2.69
C ARG A 103 5.64 9.16 3.51
N VAL A 104 5.10 8.04 3.04
CA VAL A 104 5.24 6.72 3.68
C VAL A 104 6.72 6.36 3.87
N LEU A 105 7.53 6.55 2.83
CA LEU A 105 8.96 6.23 2.88
C LEU A 105 9.76 7.19 3.77
N GLN A 106 9.52 8.50 3.65
CA GLN A 106 10.27 9.52 4.39
C GLN A 106 9.95 9.51 5.88
N GLU A 107 8.66 9.39 6.23
CA GLU A 107 8.21 9.35 7.62
C GLU A 107 8.29 7.94 8.24
N ARG A 108 8.63 6.92 7.43
CA ARG A 108 8.73 5.52 7.84
C ARG A 108 7.45 4.99 8.50
N ARG A 109 6.31 5.40 7.97
CA ARG A 109 4.97 5.11 8.49
C ARG A 109 4.19 4.22 7.55
N ALA A 110 3.32 3.37 8.10
CA ALA A 110 2.28 2.75 7.30
C ALA A 110 1.22 3.78 6.89
N ALA A 111 0.59 3.55 5.74
CA ALA A 111 -0.57 4.30 5.31
C ALA A 111 -1.70 3.36 4.92
N PHE A 112 -2.91 3.70 5.36
CA PHE A 112 -4.15 3.06 4.93
C PHE A 112 -4.99 4.07 4.17
N CYS A 113 -5.52 3.68 3.02
CA CYS A 113 -6.48 4.51 2.32
C CYS A 113 -7.61 3.68 1.74
N ARG A 114 -8.81 4.29 1.69
CA ARG A 114 -9.95 3.83 0.92
C ARG A 114 -10.13 4.73 -0.27
N ILE A 115 -10.16 4.16 -1.46
CA ILE A 115 -10.19 4.93 -2.71
C ILE A 115 -11.12 4.28 -3.73
N ARG A 116 -11.81 5.12 -4.53
CA ARG A 116 -12.55 4.66 -5.72
C ARG A 116 -11.59 4.03 -6.71
N PHE A 117 -11.99 2.92 -7.30
CA PHE A 117 -11.20 2.24 -8.30
C PHE A 117 -11.29 3.00 -9.63
N SER A 118 -10.15 3.45 -10.15
CA SER A 118 -10.09 4.35 -11.32
C SER A 118 -9.89 3.58 -12.63
N VAL A 119 -10.62 2.48 -12.81
CA VAL A 119 -10.61 1.72 -14.08
C VAL A 119 -11.95 1.94 -14.78
N PRO A 120 -11.95 2.40 -16.03
CA PRO A 120 -13.17 2.61 -16.80
C PRO A 120 -14.09 1.38 -16.78
N GLY A 121 -15.37 1.60 -16.48
CA GLY A 121 -16.38 0.53 -16.32
C GLY A 121 -16.34 -0.21 -14.99
N ARG A 122 -15.49 0.21 -14.06
CA ARG A 122 -15.39 -0.35 -12.69
C ARG A 122 -15.44 0.71 -11.60
N GLU A 123 -16.00 1.88 -11.90
CA GLU A 123 -16.07 3.04 -10.98
C GLU A 123 -16.99 2.78 -9.76
N PHE A 124 -17.80 1.72 -9.85
CA PHE A 124 -18.64 1.24 -8.74
C PHE A 124 -17.87 0.40 -7.70
N ILE A 125 -16.55 0.19 -7.92
CA ILE A 125 -15.69 -0.52 -6.99
C ILE A 125 -14.86 0.49 -6.20
N ALA A 126 -14.75 0.28 -4.91
CA ALA A 126 -13.75 0.92 -4.05
C ALA A 126 -12.67 -0.10 -3.66
N SER A 127 -11.53 0.36 -3.23
CA SER A 127 -10.50 -0.50 -2.66
C SER A 127 -9.91 0.09 -1.40
N ASP A 128 -9.81 -0.74 -0.39
CA ASP A 128 -8.96 -0.50 0.77
C ASP A 128 -7.54 -0.90 0.42
N ARG A 129 -6.58 -0.06 0.76
CA ARG A 129 -5.17 -0.27 0.45
C ARG A 129 -4.33 0.04 1.65
N LEU A 130 -3.47 -0.88 1.99
CA LEU A 130 -2.42 -0.70 2.97
C LEU A 130 -1.07 -0.54 2.27
N TYR A 131 -0.25 0.37 2.75
CA TYR A 131 1.14 0.56 2.33
C TYR A 131 2.03 0.52 3.54
N VAL A 132 3.04 -0.33 3.51
CA VAL A 132 4.07 -0.42 4.56
C VAL A 132 5.45 -0.22 3.95
N PRO A 133 6.30 0.65 4.52
CA PRO A 133 7.63 0.90 4.00
C PRO A 133 8.60 -0.20 4.38
N ALA A 134 9.54 -0.46 3.49
CA ALA A 134 10.66 -1.36 3.71
C ALA A 134 11.95 -0.74 3.15
N ARG A 135 13.09 -1.26 3.58
CA ARG A 135 14.41 -0.83 3.10
C ARG A 135 14.83 -1.66 1.89
N ASP A 136 15.59 -1.03 1.04
CA ASP A 136 16.36 -1.74 0.02
C ASP A 136 17.50 -2.53 0.65
N GLU A 137 17.79 -3.71 0.10
CA GLU A 137 18.81 -4.62 0.62
C GLU A 137 20.23 -4.08 0.51
N ILE A 138 20.50 -3.29 -0.53
CA ILE A 138 21.84 -2.81 -0.86
C ILE A 138 22.09 -1.44 -0.26
N SER A 139 21.16 -0.52 -0.46
CA SER A 139 21.32 0.89 -0.06
C SER A 139 20.93 1.16 1.39
N ASP A 140 20.29 0.23 2.04
CA ASP A 140 19.72 0.37 3.40
C ASP A 140 18.74 1.55 3.55
N ARG A 141 18.23 2.05 2.43
CA ARG A 141 17.31 3.19 2.40
C ARG A 141 15.86 2.73 2.31
N PRO A 142 14.91 3.46 2.90
CA PRO A 142 13.49 3.18 2.73
C PRO A 142 13.07 3.57 1.30
N THR A 143 13.14 2.64 0.37
CA THR A 143 12.79 2.83 -1.03
C THR A 143 11.75 1.83 -1.53
N VAL A 144 11.37 0.86 -0.70
CA VAL A 144 10.42 -0.20 -1.06
C VAL A 144 9.12 0.01 -0.31
N LEU A 145 8.00 -0.21 -1.01
CA LEU A 145 6.65 -0.24 -0.45
C LEU A 145 6.04 -1.61 -0.73
N PHE A 146 5.65 -2.30 0.34
CA PHE A 146 4.69 -3.39 0.23
C PHE A 146 3.29 -2.82 0.35
N SER A 147 2.41 -3.25 -0.52
CA SER A 147 1.00 -2.88 -0.50
C SER A 147 0.15 -4.11 -0.70
N ALA A 148 -1.00 -4.13 -0.05
CA ALA A 148 -2.06 -5.07 -0.36
C ALA A 148 -3.37 -4.30 -0.54
N GLN A 149 -4.30 -4.89 -1.30
CA GLN A 149 -5.59 -4.29 -1.61
C GLN A 149 -6.73 -5.26 -1.29
N SER A 150 -7.83 -4.70 -0.81
CA SER A 150 -9.11 -5.37 -0.67
C SER A 150 -10.15 -4.59 -1.46
N PHE A 151 -11.02 -5.28 -2.18
CA PHE A 151 -11.99 -4.64 -3.06
C PHE A 151 -13.38 -4.69 -2.43
N LEU A 152 -14.07 -3.56 -2.50
CA LEU A 152 -15.40 -3.33 -1.93
C LEU A 152 -16.35 -2.86 -3.02
N SER A 153 -17.63 -3.20 -2.90
CA SER A 153 -18.63 -2.51 -3.72
C SER A 153 -18.80 -1.06 -3.24
N ALA A 154 -19.15 -0.15 -4.14
CA ALA A 154 -19.42 1.24 -3.75
C ALA A 154 -20.60 1.35 -2.75
N ALA A 155 -21.50 0.36 -2.71
CA ALA A 155 -22.58 0.31 -1.73
C ALA A 155 -22.12 0.04 -0.29
N GLU A 156 -20.90 -0.52 -0.13
CA GLU A 156 -20.28 -0.77 1.19
C GLU A 156 -19.50 0.44 1.72
N VAL A 157 -19.39 1.49 0.91
CA VAL A 157 -18.61 2.69 1.25
C VAL A 157 -19.55 3.85 1.49
N SER A 158 -19.43 4.49 2.64
CA SER A 158 -20.21 5.68 3.01
C SER A 158 -19.51 6.96 2.55
N GLY A 159 -20.30 7.93 2.13
CA GLY A 159 -19.84 9.26 1.74
C GLY A 159 -19.42 9.35 0.28
N GLU A 160 -19.00 10.56 -0.10
CA GLU A 160 -18.49 10.87 -1.45
C GLU A 160 -16.96 10.98 -1.40
N PRO A 161 -16.25 10.47 -2.41
CA PRO A 161 -14.82 10.63 -2.48
C PRO A 161 -14.45 12.06 -2.88
N ASP A 162 -13.22 12.46 -2.55
CA ASP A 162 -12.65 13.73 -3.03
C ASP A 162 -12.32 13.72 -4.54
N GLU A 163 -11.73 14.80 -5.03
CA GLU A 163 -11.31 14.97 -6.43
C GLU A 163 -10.30 13.91 -6.93
N HIS A 164 -9.61 13.24 -6.00
CA HIS A 164 -8.70 12.14 -6.29
C HIS A 164 -9.35 10.75 -6.14
N GLY A 165 -10.64 10.70 -5.87
CA GLY A 165 -11.39 9.48 -5.60
C GLY A 165 -11.16 8.91 -4.20
N LEU A 166 -10.59 9.68 -3.29
CA LEU A 166 -10.21 9.26 -1.94
C LEU A 166 -11.38 9.45 -0.98
N TYR A 167 -11.77 8.40 -0.28
CA TYR A 167 -12.74 8.44 0.82
C TYR A 167 -12.05 8.64 2.17
N GLU A 168 -10.87 8.06 2.34
CA GLU A 168 -10.14 8.06 3.60
C GLU A 168 -8.64 7.89 3.36
N LEU A 169 -7.81 8.59 4.17
CA LEU A 169 -6.36 8.41 4.23
C LEU A 169 -5.89 8.58 5.66
N ARG A 170 -5.22 7.57 6.20
CA ARG A 170 -4.62 7.57 7.53
C ARG A 170 -3.16 7.16 7.46
N TYR A 171 -2.38 7.67 8.38
CA TYR A 171 -0.98 7.27 8.60
C TYR A 171 -0.81 6.77 10.03
N ASP A 172 -0.02 5.73 10.19
CA ASP A 172 0.42 5.25 11.49
C ASP A 172 1.83 5.74 11.81
N ASP A 173 2.22 5.63 13.07
CA ASP A 173 3.57 5.91 13.54
C ASP A 173 4.03 4.79 14.48
N PRO A 174 4.55 3.68 13.93
CA PRO A 174 4.95 2.54 14.74
C PRO A 174 6.25 2.78 15.51
N MET A 175 6.98 3.86 15.17
CA MET A 175 8.25 4.23 15.79
C MET A 175 8.10 5.39 16.79
N ALA A 176 6.89 5.87 17.03
CA ALA A 176 6.61 6.81 18.11
C ALA A 176 6.45 6.01 19.42
N ASP A 177 7.38 6.16 20.29
CA ASP A 177 7.35 5.64 21.68
C ASP A 177 6.23 6.29 22.53
#